data_a923a3fff6481815ff12bb341010b914
#
_entry.id   a923a3fff6481815ff12bb341010b914
#
_cell.length_a   1.000
_cell.length_b   1.000
_cell.length_c   1.000
_cell.angle_alpha   90.00
_cell.angle_beta   90.00
_cell.angle_gamma   90.00
#
_symmetry.space_group_name_H-M   'P 1'
#
loop_
_entity.id
_entity.type
_entity.pdbx_description
1 polymer ?
#
loop_
_entity_poly.entity_id
_entity_poly.type
_entity_poly.pdbx_seq_one_letter_code
_entity_poly.pdbx_strand_id
1 'polypeptide(L)'
;PYSSVDENGNYVGIDIELATEAFNRMGYQAEFQMIPWEEKARLLAEGSLDCLWSCFTMNGRENDYEWAGPYLYSRQVVAVRSDSQIYALKDLEGKRAAVQATTRASGVLLHEIASPVPQLKQVNCFSTTEELFAALRKGYVDAIAGHEAMITAFVKGGNGNYRLLEESLYVSELGVAFEKGTHRELAERLTETLKAMEADGTITRIVEKYGLDAAKVV
;
A
#
# COMPACT_ATOMS: atom_id res chain seq x y z
N PRO A 1 4.06 -7.71 -2.77
CA PRO A 1 4.16 -7.77 -4.24
C PRO A 1 4.49 -6.41 -4.87
N TYR A 2 4.30 -5.28 -4.14
CA TYR A 2 4.58 -3.96 -4.71
C TYR A 2 6.06 -3.65 -4.76
N SER A 3 6.78 -3.80 -3.65
CA SER A 3 8.22 -3.63 -3.61
C SER A 3 8.83 -4.46 -2.49
N SER A 4 9.94 -5.11 -2.79
CA SER A 4 10.72 -5.90 -1.84
C SER A 4 12.14 -6.07 -2.35
N VAL A 5 12.97 -6.73 -1.54
CA VAL A 5 14.33 -7.10 -1.92
C VAL A 5 14.39 -8.62 -1.94
N ASP A 6 14.89 -9.20 -3.02
CA ASP A 6 15.02 -10.64 -3.18
C ASP A 6 16.25 -11.20 -2.44
N GLU A 7 16.44 -12.50 -2.50
CA GLU A 7 17.55 -13.21 -1.83
C GLU A 7 18.93 -12.73 -2.31
N ASN A 8 19.00 -12.17 -3.51
CA ASN A 8 20.24 -11.67 -4.11
C ASN A 8 20.45 -10.17 -3.87
N GLY A 9 19.58 -9.52 -3.11
CA GLY A 9 19.66 -8.09 -2.83
C GLY A 9 19.09 -7.19 -3.92
N ASN A 10 18.35 -7.74 -4.90
CA ASN A 10 17.73 -6.97 -5.97
C ASN A 10 16.35 -6.48 -5.54
N TYR A 11 16.04 -5.25 -5.95
CA TYR A 11 14.69 -4.72 -5.79
C TYR A 11 13.74 -5.38 -6.79
N VAL A 12 12.61 -5.86 -6.31
CA VAL A 12 11.60 -6.56 -7.12
C VAL A 12 10.19 -6.14 -6.71
N GLY A 13 9.23 -6.31 -7.60
CA GLY A 13 7.82 -6.05 -7.33
C GLY A 13 7.16 -5.20 -8.42
N ILE A 14 5.86 -5.01 -8.27
CA ILE A 14 5.05 -4.25 -9.22
C ILE A 14 5.56 -2.82 -9.37
N ASP A 15 5.75 -2.12 -8.26
CA ASP A 15 6.19 -0.73 -8.29
C ASP A 15 7.61 -0.59 -8.83
N ILE A 16 8.47 -1.56 -8.57
CA ILE A 16 9.83 -1.59 -9.11
C ILE A 16 9.79 -1.72 -10.64
N GLU A 17 9.00 -2.64 -11.18
CA GLU A 17 8.89 -2.83 -12.62
C GLU A 17 8.21 -1.65 -13.32
N LEU A 18 7.15 -1.09 -12.71
CA LEU A 18 6.48 0.10 -13.25
C LEU A 18 7.41 1.30 -13.28
N ALA A 19 8.15 1.55 -12.20
CA ALA A 19 9.10 2.66 -12.11
C ALA A 19 10.22 2.51 -13.13
N THR A 20 10.79 1.32 -13.26
CA THR A 20 11.87 1.04 -14.21
C THR A 20 11.40 1.34 -15.63
N GLU A 21 10.24 0.81 -16.03
CA GLU A 21 9.71 1.01 -17.37
C GLU A 21 9.33 2.47 -17.63
N ALA A 22 8.62 3.10 -16.70
CA ALA A 22 8.17 4.47 -16.87
C ALA A 22 9.34 5.46 -16.99
N PHE A 23 10.30 5.39 -16.11
CA PHE A 23 11.47 6.26 -16.16
C PHE A 23 12.34 5.99 -17.38
N ASN A 24 12.48 4.72 -17.76
CA ASN A 24 13.22 4.37 -18.99
C ASN A 24 12.57 5.01 -20.23
N ARG A 25 11.24 4.98 -20.34
CA ARG A 25 10.50 5.63 -21.43
C ARG A 25 10.73 7.15 -21.48
N MET A 26 10.94 7.77 -20.32
CA MET A 26 11.20 9.21 -20.23
C MET A 26 12.69 9.59 -20.37
N GLY A 27 13.57 8.60 -20.55
CA GLY A 27 15.01 8.82 -20.70
C GLY A 27 15.78 8.88 -19.39
N TYR A 28 15.19 8.39 -18.29
CA TYR A 28 15.86 8.31 -16.98
C TYR A 28 16.19 6.87 -16.62
N GLN A 29 17.17 6.73 -15.74
CA GLN A 29 17.47 5.47 -15.07
C GLN A 29 16.97 5.55 -13.64
N ALA A 30 16.10 4.60 -13.23
CA ALA A 30 15.59 4.55 -11.88
C ALA A 30 16.64 3.96 -10.94
N GLU A 31 16.87 4.61 -9.81
CA GLU A 31 17.65 4.09 -8.70
C GLU A 31 16.72 3.91 -7.49
N PHE A 32 16.79 2.77 -6.84
CA PHE A 32 15.91 2.43 -5.74
C PHE A 32 16.66 2.52 -4.42
N GLN A 33 15.97 3.02 -3.39
CA GLN A 33 16.50 3.13 -2.05
C GLN A 33 15.43 2.70 -1.06
N MET A 34 15.77 1.72 -0.21
CA MET A 34 14.91 1.31 0.89
C MET A 34 15.01 2.34 2.01
N ILE A 35 13.85 2.74 2.54
CA ILE A 35 13.78 3.73 3.62
C ILE A 35 12.86 3.24 4.75
N PRO A 36 13.05 3.71 5.99
CA PRO A 36 12.02 3.62 7.01
C PRO A 36 10.81 4.44 6.55
N TRP A 37 9.64 3.81 6.47
CA TRP A 37 8.47 4.46 5.88
C TRP A 37 8.02 5.71 6.62
N GLU A 38 8.16 5.73 7.92
CA GLU A 38 7.84 6.89 8.76
C GLU A 38 8.72 8.12 8.49
N GLU A 39 9.89 7.94 7.84
CA GLU A 39 10.81 9.02 7.48
C GLU A 39 10.59 9.57 6.07
N LYS A 40 9.61 9.03 5.33
CA LYS A 40 9.38 9.37 3.92
C LYS A 40 9.27 10.87 3.64
N ALA A 41 8.51 11.59 4.45
CA ALA A 41 8.28 13.01 4.25
C ALA A 41 9.56 13.83 4.46
N ARG A 42 10.34 13.49 5.49
CA ARG A 42 11.61 14.16 5.79
C ARG A 42 12.64 13.94 4.68
N LEU A 43 12.81 12.70 4.26
CA LEU A 43 13.78 12.35 3.22
C LEU A 43 13.43 13.01 1.87
N LEU A 44 12.15 13.09 1.57
CA LEU A 44 11.68 13.75 0.35
C LEU A 44 11.92 15.27 0.43
N ALA A 45 11.60 15.89 1.57
CA ALA A 45 11.81 17.34 1.78
C ALA A 45 13.28 17.74 1.74
N GLU A 46 14.19 16.88 2.25
CA GLU A 46 15.63 17.11 2.22
C GLU A 46 16.26 16.94 0.84
N GLY A 47 15.52 16.37 -0.13
CA GLY A 47 16.07 16.06 -1.45
C GLY A 47 16.92 14.78 -1.50
N SER A 48 16.91 13.97 -0.43
CA SER A 48 17.59 12.68 -0.42
C SER A 48 16.92 11.68 -1.36
N LEU A 49 15.63 11.89 -1.66
CA LEU A 49 14.83 11.14 -2.63
C LEU A 49 14.19 12.11 -3.59
N ASP A 50 14.07 11.73 -4.86
CA ASP A 50 13.33 12.52 -5.86
C ASP A 50 11.83 12.27 -5.76
N CYS A 51 11.43 11.03 -5.48
CA CYS A 51 10.02 10.66 -5.33
C CYS A 51 9.84 9.44 -4.44
N LEU A 52 8.60 9.22 -4.03
CA LEU A 52 8.15 8.04 -3.31
C LEU A 52 7.26 7.21 -4.23
N TRP A 53 7.66 5.97 -4.46
CA TRP A 53 6.91 5.03 -5.29
C TRP A 53 6.86 3.67 -4.59
N SER A 54 5.91 3.52 -3.68
CA SER A 54 5.76 2.29 -2.91
C SER A 54 4.34 2.17 -2.37
N CYS A 55 3.39 1.82 -3.24
CA CYS A 55 2.00 1.60 -2.84
C CYS A 55 1.43 2.78 -2.03
N PHE A 56 1.73 4.01 -2.47
CA PHE A 56 1.41 5.21 -1.70
C PHE A 56 0.04 5.78 -2.05
N THR A 57 -0.84 5.82 -1.05
CA THR A 57 -2.23 6.30 -1.21
C THR A 57 -2.27 7.82 -1.39
N MET A 58 -2.87 8.26 -2.50
CA MET A 58 -3.08 9.68 -2.81
C MET A 58 -4.22 10.30 -1.99
N ASN A 59 -5.29 9.52 -1.74
CA ASN A 59 -6.51 10.03 -1.11
C ASN A 59 -6.21 10.70 0.24
N GLY A 60 -6.67 11.93 0.41
CA GLY A 60 -6.46 12.71 1.62
C GLY A 60 -5.09 13.36 1.72
N ARG A 61 -4.22 13.16 0.74
CA ARG A 61 -2.86 13.74 0.67
C ARG A 61 -2.65 14.56 -0.59
N GLU A 62 -3.72 14.87 -1.31
CA GLU A 62 -3.65 15.53 -2.63
C GLU A 62 -2.90 16.86 -2.58
N ASN A 63 -2.99 17.58 -1.45
CA ASN A 63 -2.34 18.87 -1.27
C ASN A 63 -0.98 18.81 -0.57
N ASP A 64 -0.54 17.60 -0.17
CA ASP A 64 0.70 17.44 0.60
C ASP A 64 1.93 17.20 -0.29
N TYR A 65 1.71 16.73 -1.51
CA TYR A 65 2.76 16.35 -2.46
C TYR A 65 2.42 16.82 -3.86
N GLU A 66 3.40 16.83 -4.76
CA GLU A 66 3.18 16.84 -6.19
C GLU A 66 3.00 15.40 -6.65
N TRP A 67 1.87 15.06 -7.22
CA TRP A 67 1.51 13.68 -7.54
C TRP A 67 1.58 13.39 -9.03
N ALA A 68 2.06 12.17 -9.34
CA ALA A 68 1.86 11.53 -10.63
C ALA A 68 0.93 10.32 -10.45
N GLY A 69 0.09 10.06 -11.42
CA GLY A 69 -0.92 9.01 -11.37
C GLY A 69 -2.32 9.58 -11.12
N PRO A 70 -3.26 8.81 -10.54
CA PRO A 70 -3.07 7.45 -10.00
C PRO A 70 -2.74 6.41 -11.07
N TYR A 71 -2.15 5.29 -10.67
CA TYR A 71 -1.81 4.21 -11.61
C TYR A 71 -2.49 2.88 -11.27
N LEU A 72 -2.84 2.65 -10.01
CA LEU A 72 -3.56 1.47 -9.53
C LEU A 72 -4.55 1.86 -8.45
N TYR A 73 -5.59 1.04 -8.30
CA TYR A 73 -6.44 1.03 -7.11
C TYR A 73 -5.98 -0.08 -6.19
N SER A 74 -6.11 0.12 -4.87
CA SER A 74 -5.92 -0.90 -3.85
C SER A 74 -6.97 -0.74 -2.78
N ARG A 75 -7.39 -1.84 -2.18
CA ARG A 75 -8.28 -1.79 -1.02
C ARG A 75 -7.46 -1.98 0.25
N GLN A 76 -7.88 -1.27 1.29
CA GLN A 76 -7.47 -1.60 2.63
C GLN A 76 -8.49 -2.61 3.16
N VAL A 77 -8.00 -3.72 3.66
CA VAL A 77 -8.85 -4.85 4.09
C VAL A 77 -8.48 -5.30 5.50
N VAL A 78 -9.36 -6.07 6.10
CA VAL A 78 -9.16 -6.65 7.43
C VAL A 78 -9.11 -8.16 7.31
N ALA A 79 -8.14 -8.78 7.98
CA ALA A 79 -8.05 -10.23 8.12
C ALA A 79 -8.17 -10.63 9.58
N VAL A 80 -8.79 -11.77 9.79
CA VAL A 80 -9.00 -12.38 11.11
C VAL A 80 -8.68 -13.88 11.02
N ARG A 81 -8.54 -14.54 12.18
CA ARG A 81 -8.46 -16.00 12.20
C ARG A 81 -9.78 -16.61 11.72
N SER A 82 -9.70 -17.75 11.07
CA SER A 82 -10.88 -18.41 10.49
C SER A 82 -11.95 -18.75 11.52
N ASP A 83 -11.57 -19.01 12.76
CA ASP A 83 -12.47 -19.32 13.86
C ASP A 83 -13.03 -18.09 14.58
N SER A 84 -12.68 -16.90 14.13
CA SER A 84 -13.16 -15.64 14.71
C SER A 84 -14.64 -15.44 14.48
N GLN A 85 -15.30 -14.74 15.43
CA GLN A 85 -16.68 -14.31 15.30
C GLN A 85 -16.82 -12.93 14.64
N ILE A 86 -15.72 -12.38 14.13
CA ILE A 86 -15.71 -11.11 13.41
C ILE A 86 -16.01 -11.40 11.94
N TYR A 87 -17.17 -10.96 11.44
CA TYR A 87 -17.61 -11.17 10.06
C TYR A 87 -17.79 -9.84 9.30
N ALA A 88 -18.06 -8.76 10.02
CA ALA A 88 -18.26 -7.44 9.46
C ALA A 88 -17.44 -6.42 10.23
N LEU A 89 -17.22 -5.22 9.66
CA LEU A 89 -16.48 -4.15 10.34
C LEU A 89 -17.07 -3.76 11.68
N LYS A 90 -18.41 -3.80 11.81
CA LYS A 90 -19.09 -3.52 13.08
C LYS A 90 -18.69 -4.47 14.22
N ASP A 91 -18.27 -5.68 13.89
CA ASP A 91 -17.86 -6.68 14.88
C ASP A 91 -16.48 -6.38 15.50
N LEU A 92 -15.77 -5.37 14.98
CA LEU A 92 -14.50 -4.91 15.54
C LEU A 92 -14.69 -4.12 16.85
N GLU A 93 -15.91 -3.76 17.23
CA GLU A 93 -16.16 -3.02 18.46
C GLU A 93 -15.55 -3.75 19.67
N GLY A 94 -14.72 -3.03 20.43
CA GLY A 94 -14.08 -3.57 21.62
C GLY A 94 -12.99 -4.61 21.34
N LYS A 95 -12.60 -4.81 20.09
CA LYS A 95 -11.55 -5.76 19.69
C LYS A 95 -10.19 -5.08 19.60
N ARG A 96 -9.14 -5.90 19.50
CA ARG A 96 -7.76 -5.45 19.32
C ARG A 96 -7.35 -5.67 17.87
N ALA A 97 -6.72 -4.67 17.28
CA ALA A 97 -6.22 -4.77 15.91
C ALA A 97 -4.76 -4.33 15.83
N ALA A 98 -4.05 -4.84 14.82
CA ALA A 98 -2.70 -4.42 14.48
C ALA A 98 -2.66 -3.89 13.06
N VAL A 99 -1.81 -2.90 12.83
CA VAL A 99 -1.67 -2.20 11.55
C VAL A 99 -0.26 -1.64 11.43
N GLN A 100 0.23 -1.45 10.21
CA GLN A 100 1.50 -0.78 10.01
C GLN A 100 1.34 0.73 10.26
N ALA A 101 2.29 1.30 11.00
CA ALA A 101 2.27 2.71 11.37
C ALA A 101 2.29 3.63 10.14
N THR A 102 1.64 4.79 10.25
CA THR A 102 1.61 5.86 9.24
C THR A 102 1.05 5.44 7.88
N THR A 103 0.19 4.42 7.85
CA THR A 103 -0.53 3.96 6.65
C THR A 103 -1.96 4.50 6.65
N ARG A 104 -2.63 4.39 5.51
CA ARG A 104 -4.05 4.75 5.43
C ARG A 104 -4.90 3.88 6.36
N ALA A 105 -4.57 2.59 6.44
CA ALA A 105 -5.27 1.68 7.36
C ALA A 105 -5.14 2.12 8.82
N SER A 106 -3.96 2.60 9.25
CA SER A 106 -3.79 3.12 10.61
C SER A 106 -4.66 4.35 10.85
N GLY A 107 -4.74 5.26 9.88
CA GLY A 107 -5.59 6.44 9.97
C GLY A 107 -7.07 6.10 10.15
N VAL A 108 -7.56 5.08 9.43
CA VAL A 108 -8.93 4.61 9.54
C VAL A 108 -9.19 3.97 10.91
N LEU A 109 -8.32 3.07 11.35
CA LEU A 109 -8.51 2.36 12.63
C LEU A 109 -8.39 3.28 13.83
N LEU A 110 -7.53 4.31 13.75
CA LEU A 110 -7.33 5.30 14.81
C LEU A 110 -8.36 6.44 14.77
N HIS A 111 -9.27 6.43 13.80
CA HIS A 111 -10.26 7.49 13.59
C HIS A 111 -9.62 8.88 13.35
N GLU A 112 -8.45 8.91 12.75
CA GLU A 112 -7.77 10.14 12.32
C GLU A 112 -8.39 10.69 11.02
N ILE A 113 -9.07 9.82 10.27
CA ILE A 113 -9.87 10.14 9.09
C ILE A 113 -11.25 9.50 9.22
N ALA A 114 -12.18 9.86 8.34
CA ALA A 114 -13.51 9.26 8.30
C ALA A 114 -13.39 7.73 8.26
N SER A 115 -14.11 7.06 9.16
CA SER A 115 -13.91 5.64 9.39
C SER A 115 -15.25 4.90 9.48
N PRO A 116 -15.38 3.75 8.78
CA PRO A 116 -16.55 2.88 8.91
C PRO A 116 -16.46 1.95 10.12
N VAL A 117 -15.36 1.98 10.88
CA VAL A 117 -15.17 1.06 12.01
C VAL A 117 -15.65 1.65 13.31
N PRO A 118 -16.17 0.82 14.23
CA PRO A 118 -16.53 1.26 15.58
C PRO A 118 -15.27 1.49 16.42
N GLN A 119 -15.46 1.89 17.67
CA GLN A 119 -14.37 2.07 18.61
C GLN A 119 -13.72 0.72 18.94
N LEU A 120 -12.44 0.60 18.66
CA LEU A 120 -11.62 -0.56 19.02
C LEU A 120 -11.14 -0.44 20.47
N LYS A 121 -10.88 -1.57 21.10
CA LYS A 121 -10.26 -1.61 22.43
C LYS A 121 -8.82 -1.12 22.35
N GLN A 122 -8.09 -1.54 21.30
CA GLN A 122 -6.66 -1.24 21.13
C GLN A 122 -6.29 -1.33 19.65
N VAL A 123 -5.46 -0.39 19.18
CA VAL A 123 -4.85 -0.42 17.86
C VAL A 123 -3.34 -0.39 18.08
N ASN A 124 -2.66 -1.47 17.71
CA ASN A 124 -1.20 -1.58 17.79
C ASN A 124 -0.61 -1.21 16.43
N CYS A 125 0.19 -0.14 16.38
CA CYS A 125 0.87 0.30 15.18
C CYS A 125 2.31 -0.19 15.19
N PHE A 126 2.67 -1.02 14.21
CA PHE A 126 4.01 -1.59 14.08
C PHE A 126 4.76 -0.96 12.91
N SER A 127 6.08 -1.03 12.94
CA SER A 127 6.92 -0.53 11.86
C SER A 127 6.93 -1.44 10.64
N THR A 128 6.73 -2.76 10.82
CA THR A 128 6.79 -3.76 9.75
C THR A 128 5.51 -4.58 9.66
N THR A 129 5.25 -5.13 8.47
CA THR A 129 4.11 -6.03 8.24
C THR A 129 4.30 -7.37 8.94
N GLU A 130 5.53 -7.85 9.06
CA GLU A 130 5.85 -9.09 9.75
C GLU A 130 5.42 -9.07 11.20
N GLU A 131 5.57 -7.92 11.87
CA GLU A 131 5.17 -7.74 13.27
C GLU A 131 3.66 -7.89 13.44
N LEU A 132 2.87 -7.30 12.53
CA LEU A 132 1.42 -7.44 12.64
C LEU A 132 0.94 -8.85 12.30
N PHE A 133 1.58 -9.52 11.36
CA PHE A 133 1.28 -10.92 11.05
C PHE A 133 1.59 -11.82 12.24
N ALA A 134 2.73 -11.61 12.90
CA ALA A 134 3.11 -12.33 14.10
C ALA A 134 2.10 -12.09 15.24
N ALA A 135 1.64 -10.86 15.42
CA ALA A 135 0.64 -10.51 16.44
C ALA A 135 -0.67 -11.28 16.25
N LEU A 136 -1.13 -11.41 15.00
CA LEU A 136 -2.33 -12.20 14.71
C LEU A 136 -2.11 -13.70 14.95
N ARG A 137 -0.98 -14.23 14.47
CA ARG A 137 -0.65 -15.66 14.68
C ARG A 137 -0.59 -16.02 16.16
N LYS A 138 0.00 -15.16 16.98
CA LYS A 138 0.17 -15.40 18.42
C LYS A 138 -1.06 -15.07 19.24
N GLY A 139 -2.11 -14.52 18.63
CA GLY A 139 -3.33 -14.16 19.34
C GLY A 139 -3.23 -12.90 20.17
N TYR A 140 -2.23 -12.06 19.96
CA TYR A 140 -2.09 -10.77 20.66
C TYR A 140 -3.13 -9.76 20.17
N VAL A 141 -3.59 -9.91 18.93
CA VAL A 141 -4.67 -9.12 18.36
C VAL A 141 -5.73 -10.03 17.74
N ASP A 142 -6.92 -9.47 17.55
CA ASP A 142 -8.06 -10.19 16.98
C ASP A 142 -8.16 -10.00 15.47
N ALA A 143 -7.57 -8.91 14.95
CA ALA A 143 -7.61 -8.55 13.54
C ALA A 143 -6.34 -7.79 13.13
N ILE A 144 -6.03 -7.87 11.84
CA ILE A 144 -5.00 -7.05 11.21
C ILE A 144 -5.61 -6.32 10.01
N ALA A 145 -5.03 -5.19 9.64
CA ALA A 145 -5.50 -4.41 8.50
C ALA A 145 -4.32 -3.91 7.65
N GLY A 146 -4.56 -3.75 6.37
CA GLY A 146 -3.56 -3.25 5.43
C GLY A 146 -4.00 -3.37 3.98
N HIS A 147 -3.07 -3.16 3.06
CA HIS A 147 -3.31 -3.33 1.64
C HIS A 147 -3.73 -4.76 1.31
N GLU A 148 -4.76 -4.88 0.48
CA GLU A 148 -5.35 -6.17 0.10
C GLU A 148 -4.31 -7.16 -0.42
N ALA A 149 -3.38 -6.74 -1.26
CA ALA A 149 -2.38 -7.64 -1.83
C ALA A 149 -1.48 -8.27 -0.78
N MET A 150 -1.02 -7.49 0.20
CA MET A 150 -0.18 -7.98 1.30
C MET A 150 -0.96 -8.88 2.24
N ILE A 151 -2.17 -8.46 2.61
CA ILE A 151 -3.02 -9.23 3.53
C ILE A 151 -3.49 -10.53 2.87
N THR A 152 -3.85 -10.49 1.59
CA THR A 152 -4.26 -11.68 0.85
C THR A 152 -3.11 -12.71 0.75
N ALA A 153 -1.88 -12.25 0.50
CA ALA A 153 -0.72 -13.13 0.46
C ALA A 153 -0.52 -13.84 1.81
N PHE A 154 -0.65 -13.11 2.91
CA PHE A 154 -0.58 -13.69 4.26
C PHE A 154 -1.69 -14.72 4.49
N VAL A 155 -2.93 -14.40 4.13
CA VAL A 155 -4.08 -15.30 4.28
C VAL A 155 -3.89 -16.59 3.47
N LYS A 156 -3.44 -16.47 2.23
CA LYS A 156 -3.19 -17.62 1.36
C LYS A 156 -2.08 -18.53 1.91
N GLY A 157 -1.05 -17.95 2.50
CA GLY A 157 0.05 -18.70 3.12
C GLY A 157 -0.32 -19.37 4.44
N GLY A 158 -1.48 -19.08 4.99
CA GLY A 158 -1.92 -19.54 6.31
C GLY A 158 -2.66 -20.87 6.34
N ASN A 159 -2.71 -21.60 5.26
CA ASN A 159 -3.33 -22.94 5.17
C ASN A 159 -4.77 -23.00 5.70
N GLY A 160 -5.58 -21.97 5.41
CA GLY A 160 -6.98 -21.90 5.84
C GLY A 160 -7.20 -21.40 7.26
N ASN A 161 -6.15 -20.97 7.96
CA ASN A 161 -6.24 -20.48 9.33
C ASN A 161 -6.71 -19.00 9.43
N TYR A 162 -6.73 -18.30 8.31
CA TYR A 162 -7.10 -16.88 8.25
C TYR A 162 -8.10 -16.62 7.13
N ARG A 163 -8.87 -15.55 7.26
CA ARG A 163 -9.80 -15.11 6.22
C ARG A 163 -9.90 -13.59 6.20
N LEU A 164 -10.31 -13.05 5.06
CA LEU A 164 -10.60 -11.65 4.89
C LEU A 164 -12.06 -11.36 5.25
N LEU A 165 -12.34 -10.16 5.75
CA LEU A 165 -13.70 -9.65 5.78
C LEU A 165 -14.11 -9.25 4.36
N GLU A 166 -15.38 -9.41 4.03
CA GLU A 166 -15.91 -8.99 2.72
C GLU A 166 -15.91 -7.46 2.57
N GLU A 167 -16.22 -6.74 3.64
CA GLU A 167 -16.25 -5.29 3.64
C GLU A 167 -14.84 -4.72 3.53
N SER A 168 -14.66 -3.76 2.62
CA SER A 168 -13.41 -2.99 2.51
C SER A 168 -13.35 -1.94 3.60
N LEU A 169 -12.19 -1.80 4.21
CA LEU A 169 -11.91 -0.74 5.16
C LEU A 169 -11.80 0.61 4.46
N TYR A 170 -11.19 0.61 3.28
CA TYR A 170 -10.92 1.81 2.49
C TYR A 170 -10.49 1.43 1.08
N VAL A 171 -10.84 2.24 0.06
CA VAL A 171 -10.35 2.09 -1.31
C VAL A 171 -9.31 3.17 -1.57
N SER A 172 -8.10 2.76 -1.93
CA SER A 172 -6.95 3.63 -2.14
C SER A 172 -6.67 3.82 -3.63
N GLU A 173 -6.39 5.06 -4.03
CA GLU A 173 -5.77 5.38 -5.31
C GLU A 173 -4.27 5.52 -5.07
N LEU A 174 -3.47 4.73 -5.79
CA LEU A 174 -2.02 4.71 -5.62
C LEU A 174 -1.35 5.65 -6.62
N GLY A 175 -0.43 6.46 -6.14
CA GLY A 175 0.31 7.41 -6.94
C GLY A 175 1.78 7.51 -6.56
N VAL A 176 2.50 8.33 -7.32
CA VAL A 176 3.91 8.63 -7.10
C VAL A 176 4.01 10.05 -6.56
N ALA A 177 4.64 10.22 -5.40
CA ALA A 177 4.73 11.51 -4.70
C ALA A 177 6.10 12.14 -4.88
N PHE A 178 6.10 13.39 -5.33
CA PHE A 178 7.27 14.28 -5.32
C PHE A 178 7.08 15.33 -4.22
N GLU A 179 8.15 15.97 -3.78
CA GLU A 179 8.05 17.09 -2.84
C GLU A 179 7.17 18.18 -3.41
N LYS A 180 6.28 18.71 -2.59
CA LYS A 180 5.32 19.75 -2.99
C LYS A 180 6.05 20.98 -3.54
N GLY A 181 5.57 21.47 -4.69
CA GLY A 181 6.15 22.63 -5.36
C GLY A 181 7.41 22.33 -6.16
N THR A 182 7.79 21.06 -6.26
CA THR A 182 8.96 20.62 -7.04
C THR A 182 8.52 19.63 -8.13
N HIS A 183 9.38 19.44 -9.14
CA HIS A 183 9.21 18.39 -10.17
C HIS A 183 7.81 18.35 -10.82
N ARG A 184 7.10 19.47 -10.89
CA ARG A 184 5.75 19.52 -11.47
C ARG A 184 5.73 18.98 -12.90
N GLU A 185 6.65 19.43 -13.73
CA GLU A 185 6.75 18.98 -15.13
C GLU A 185 7.04 17.48 -15.21
N LEU A 186 7.95 16.99 -14.36
CA LEU A 186 8.28 15.56 -14.28
C LEU A 186 7.07 14.73 -13.84
N ALA A 187 6.31 15.20 -12.83
CA ALA A 187 5.10 14.54 -12.38
C ALA A 187 4.03 14.47 -13.48
N GLU A 188 3.86 15.55 -14.25
CA GLU A 188 2.94 15.59 -15.38
C GLU A 188 3.36 14.60 -16.50
N ARG A 189 4.66 14.59 -16.84
CA ARG A 189 5.22 13.65 -17.82
C ARG A 189 5.08 12.21 -17.37
N LEU A 190 5.31 11.95 -16.09
CA LEU A 190 5.16 10.60 -15.52
C LEU A 190 3.69 10.17 -15.59
N THR A 191 2.76 11.05 -15.27
CA THR A 191 1.31 10.78 -15.40
C THR A 191 0.95 10.38 -16.82
N GLU A 192 1.42 11.12 -17.83
CA GLU A 192 1.18 10.81 -19.24
C GLU A 192 1.83 9.49 -19.65
N THR A 193 3.04 9.22 -19.14
CA THR A 193 3.74 7.95 -19.39
C THR A 193 2.97 6.77 -18.79
N LEU A 194 2.45 6.92 -17.59
CA LEU A 194 1.65 5.88 -16.93
C LEU A 194 0.32 5.63 -17.70
N LYS A 195 -0.31 6.67 -18.22
CA LYS A 195 -1.49 6.53 -19.08
C LYS A 195 -1.17 5.76 -20.36
N ALA A 196 -0.03 6.04 -20.98
CA ALA A 196 0.43 5.32 -22.16
C ALA A 196 0.72 3.84 -21.84
N MET A 197 1.30 3.56 -20.69
CA MET A 197 1.58 2.20 -20.23
C MET A 197 0.29 1.43 -19.89
N GLU A 198 -0.74 2.11 -19.42
CA GLU A 198 -2.06 1.53 -19.22
C GLU A 198 -2.68 1.20 -20.59
N ALA A 199 -2.68 2.16 -21.50
CA ALA A 199 -3.29 2.02 -22.82
C ALA A 199 -2.66 0.91 -23.67
N ASP A 200 -1.35 0.68 -23.56
CA ASP A 200 -0.64 -0.36 -24.33
C ASP A 200 -0.58 -1.72 -23.61
N GLY A 201 -1.21 -1.85 -22.44
CA GLY A 201 -1.30 -3.10 -21.70
C GLY A 201 -0.08 -3.41 -20.84
N THR A 202 0.91 -2.54 -20.75
CA THR A 202 2.13 -2.76 -19.96
C THR A 202 1.81 -2.89 -18.47
N ILE A 203 0.98 -1.99 -17.92
CA ILE A 203 0.60 -2.04 -16.50
C ILE A 203 -0.18 -3.31 -16.21
N THR A 204 -1.14 -3.65 -17.03
CA THR A 204 -1.93 -4.89 -16.89
C THR A 204 -1.04 -6.12 -16.86
N ARG A 205 -0.09 -6.22 -17.80
CA ARG A 205 0.85 -7.35 -17.85
C ARG A 205 1.67 -7.48 -16.58
N ILE A 206 2.20 -6.36 -16.06
CA ILE A 206 3.01 -6.36 -14.84
C ILE A 206 2.16 -6.74 -13.64
N VAL A 207 0.97 -6.18 -13.50
CA VAL A 207 0.04 -6.45 -12.40
C VAL A 207 -0.35 -7.93 -12.37
N GLU A 208 -0.71 -8.49 -13.52
CA GLU A 208 -1.09 -9.90 -13.65
C GLU A 208 0.08 -10.85 -13.35
N LYS A 209 1.30 -10.48 -13.74
CA LYS A 209 2.52 -11.24 -13.42
C LYS A 209 2.66 -11.48 -11.91
N TYR A 210 2.23 -10.53 -11.09
CA TYR A 210 2.27 -10.64 -9.63
C TYR A 210 0.96 -11.15 -9.02
N GLY A 211 0.04 -11.61 -9.85
CA GLY A 211 -1.21 -12.24 -9.40
C GLY A 211 -2.29 -11.27 -8.96
N LEU A 212 -2.16 -9.98 -9.26
CA LEU A 212 -3.22 -9.01 -9.01
C LEU A 212 -4.21 -8.96 -10.17
N ASP A 213 -5.43 -8.52 -9.86
CA ASP A 213 -6.50 -8.37 -10.84
C ASP A 213 -6.26 -7.13 -11.73
N ALA A 214 -6.36 -7.30 -13.04
CA ALA A 214 -6.28 -6.22 -14.02
C ALA A 214 -7.32 -5.12 -13.79
N ALA A 215 -8.44 -5.42 -13.16
CA ALA A 215 -9.46 -4.43 -12.81
C ALA A 215 -8.97 -3.35 -11.85
N LYS A 216 -7.79 -3.56 -11.19
CA LYS A 216 -7.17 -2.57 -10.31
C LYS A 216 -6.35 -1.53 -11.06
N VAL A 217 -6.16 -1.69 -12.35
CA VAL A 217 -5.45 -0.71 -13.18
C VAL A 217 -6.37 0.48 -13.45
N VAL A 218 -5.84 1.69 -13.25
CA VAL A 218 -6.60 2.92 -13.47
C VAL A 218 -6.63 3.29 -14.96
#